data_ea8cf104b439f18c34ccb8e53be1085d
#
_entry.id   ea8cf104b439f18c34ccb8e53be1085d
#
_cell.length_a   1.000
_cell.length_b   1.000
_cell.length_c   1.000
_cell.angle_alpha   90.00
_cell.angle_beta   90.00
_cell.angle_gamma   90.00
#
_symmetry.space_group_name_H-M   'P 1'
#
loop_
_entity.id
_entity.type
_entity.pdbx_description
1 polymer ?
#
loop_
_entity_poly.entity_id
_entity_poly.type
_entity_poly.pdbx_seq_one_letter_code
_entity_poly.pdbx_strand_id
1 'polypeptide(L)'
;MILRDENFDRLKSGHRFTAILLLGFLGLTAACGGRRVNVMRTPEQNLIAIGYSSDRSGSILRANDDAQLYCERQKKDVVYIKQDTVYQGQYDEDVTSAARTAGRVAGALGSVKGARAGRVLSSPTDYKTTFEFDCR
;
A
#
# COMPACT_ATOMS: atom_id res chain seq x y z
N MET A 1 1.28 52.86 -48.96
CA MET A 1 2.38 52.01 -48.52
C MET A 1 2.20 51.79 -47.01
N ILE A 2 1.52 50.68 -46.62
CA ILE A 2 1.10 50.38 -45.27
C ILE A 2 2.00 49.25 -44.80
N LEU A 3 2.95 49.57 -43.91
CA LEU A 3 3.77 48.56 -43.21
C LEU A 3 2.95 47.97 -42.06
N ARG A 4 2.60 46.72 -42.20
CA ARG A 4 1.84 45.95 -41.23
C ARG A 4 2.83 45.40 -40.17
N ASP A 5 2.67 45.85 -38.96
CA ASP A 5 3.48 45.47 -37.83
C ASP A 5 3.07 44.06 -37.33
N GLU A 6 3.73 43.01 -37.85
CA GLU A 6 3.48 41.62 -37.48
C GLU A 6 4.24 41.13 -36.23
N ASN A 7 4.90 42.02 -35.50
CA ASN A 7 5.83 41.64 -34.43
C ASN A 7 5.25 41.71 -33.02
N PHE A 8 3.97 42.11 -32.87
CA PHE A 8 3.41 42.34 -31.54
C PHE A 8 2.72 41.08 -30.92
N ASP A 9 2.35 40.10 -31.74
CA ASP A 9 1.61 38.92 -31.27
C ASP A 9 2.51 37.80 -30.74
N ARG A 10 3.81 37.77 -31.04
CA ARG A 10 4.74 36.73 -30.57
C ARG A 10 5.13 36.86 -29.09
N LEU A 11 5.07 38.04 -28.53
CA LEU A 11 5.46 38.29 -27.13
C LEU A 11 4.37 37.91 -26.11
N LYS A 12 3.09 37.86 -26.53
CA LYS A 12 1.99 37.46 -25.63
C LYS A 12 1.82 35.94 -25.41
N SER A 13 2.32 35.14 -26.34
CA SER A 13 2.20 33.66 -26.26
C SER A 13 3.19 33.04 -25.27
N GLY A 14 4.37 33.64 -25.09
CA GLY A 14 5.41 33.07 -24.21
C GLY A 14 5.10 33.12 -22.71
N HIS A 15 4.37 34.16 -22.26
CA HIS A 15 4.05 34.32 -20.83
C HIS A 15 2.94 33.39 -20.32
N ARG A 16 2.07 32.90 -21.22
CA ARG A 16 1.00 31.98 -20.82
C ARG A 16 1.51 30.56 -20.63
N PHE A 17 2.50 30.13 -21.41
CA PHE A 17 3.11 28.80 -21.27
C PHE A 17 3.99 28.68 -20.03
N THR A 18 4.74 29.72 -19.67
CA THR A 18 5.59 29.73 -18.46
C THR A 18 4.75 29.73 -17.18
N ALA A 19 3.60 30.41 -17.15
CA ALA A 19 2.70 30.41 -16.00
C ALA A 19 2.05 29.03 -15.76
N ILE A 20 1.69 28.30 -16.82
CA ILE A 20 1.09 26.94 -16.71
C ILE A 20 2.14 25.92 -16.23
N LEU A 21 3.40 26.05 -16.68
CA LEU A 21 4.50 25.16 -16.26
C LEU A 21 4.88 25.36 -14.79
N LEU A 22 4.83 26.59 -14.29
CA LEU A 22 5.08 26.89 -12.86
C LEU A 22 3.95 26.38 -11.94
N LEU A 23 2.69 26.48 -12.37
CA LEU A 23 1.55 25.94 -11.62
C LEU A 23 1.53 24.38 -11.59
N GLY A 24 2.02 23.74 -12.66
CA GLY A 24 2.16 22.27 -12.69
C GLY A 24 3.22 21.75 -11.73
N PHE A 25 4.28 22.50 -11.47
CA PHE A 25 5.36 22.06 -10.56
C PHE A 25 4.99 22.18 -9.07
N LEU A 26 4.10 23.10 -8.70
CA LEU A 26 3.62 23.22 -7.31
C LEU A 26 2.62 22.13 -6.91
N GLY A 27 1.98 21.44 -7.86
CA GLY A 27 1.02 20.39 -7.58
C GLY A 27 1.62 19.01 -7.24
N LEU A 28 2.90 18.77 -7.52
CA LEU A 28 3.54 17.45 -7.32
C LEU A 28 4.13 17.21 -5.92
N THR A 29 4.14 18.20 -5.04
CA THR A 29 4.76 18.06 -3.71
C THR A 29 3.82 17.58 -2.60
N ALA A 30 2.53 17.38 -2.88
CA ALA A 30 1.51 17.09 -1.85
C ALA A 30 1.17 15.60 -1.66
N ALA A 31 1.86 14.65 -2.33
CA ALA A 31 1.51 13.22 -2.32
C ALA A 31 2.45 12.33 -1.49
N CYS A 32 3.25 12.88 -0.58
CA CYS A 32 3.94 12.07 0.44
C CYS A 32 3.02 11.85 1.65
N GLY A 33 1.89 11.17 1.44
CA GLY A 33 1.11 10.55 2.49
C GLY A 33 1.94 9.42 3.12
N GLY A 34 2.71 9.72 4.16
CA GLY A 34 3.51 8.71 4.84
C GLY A 34 2.63 7.54 5.25
N ARG A 35 2.93 6.33 4.75
CA ARG A 35 2.25 5.10 5.14
C ARG A 35 2.25 5.00 6.67
N ARG A 36 1.08 4.84 7.26
CA ARG A 36 0.95 4.62 8.70
C ARG A 36 1.52 3.25 9.03
N VAL A 37 2.47 3.22 9.94
CA VAL A 37 3.14 2.00 10.42
C VAL A 37 2.39 1.52 11.65
N ASN A 38 1.96 0.26 11.65
CA ASN A 38 1.22 -0.34 12.76
C ASN A 38 2.18 -1.07 13.71
N VAL A 39 2.92 -0.30 14.51
CA VAL A 39 3.88 -0.82 15.50
C VAL A 39 3.44 -0.41 16.90
N MET A 40 3.44 -1.38 17.81
CA MET A 40 3.16 -1.20 19.22
C MET A 40 4.38 -1.61 20.05
N ARG A 41 4.48 -1.09 21.28
CA ARG A 41 5.51 -1.50 22.24
C ARG A 41 4.89 -2.38 23.32
N THR A 42 5.52 -3.51 23.60
CA THR A 42 5.11 -4.40 24.71
C THR A 42 5.55 -3.83 26.06
N PRO A 43 4.96 -4.29 27.18
CA PRO A 43 5.45 -3.98 28.52
C PRO A 43 6.91 -4.39 28.76
N GLU A 44 7.39 -5.40 28.04
CA GLU A 44 8.78 -5.90 28.07
C GLU A 44 9.74 -5.06 27.21
N GLN A 45 9.27 -3.93 26.68
CA GLN A 45 9.98 -2.99 25.80
C GLN A 45 10.28 -3.51 24.38
N ASN A 46 9.86 -4.72 24.03
CA ASN A 46 9.96 -5.21 22.66
C ASN A 46 8.96 -4.50 21.72
N LEU A 47 9.30 -4.40 20.47
CA LEU A 47 8.44 -3.82 19.44
C LEU A 47 7.62 -4.93 18.78
N ILE A 48 6.35 -4.65 18.50
CA ILE A 48 5.46 -5.55 17.78
C ILE A 48 4.91 -4.86 16.54
N ALA A 49 5.11 -5.45 15.36
CA ALA A 49 4.45 -5.08 14.12
C ALA A 49 3.32 -6.07 13.83
N ILE A 50 2.15 -5.58 13.41
CA ILE A 50 0.98 -6.40 13.12
C ILE A 50 0.57 -6.20 11.67
N GLY A 51 0.56 -7.30 10.90
CA GLY A 51 0.09 -7.35 9.52
C GLY A 51 -1.22 -8.14 9.40
N TYR A 52 -2.19 -7.59 8.67
CA TYR A 52 -3.43 -8.25 8.32
C TYR A 52 -3.51 -8.46 6.82
N SER A 53 -3.96 -9.63 6.39
CA SER A 53 -4.22 -9.91 4.97
C SER A 53 -5.30 -10.98 4.81
N SER A 54 -5.81 -11.09 3.60
CA SER A 54 -6.67 -12.20 3.20
C SER A 54 -5.90 -13.51 3.01
N ASP A 55 -4.57 -13.48 2.91
CA ASP A 55 -3.69 -14.65 2.78
C ASP A 55 -2.51 -14.56 3.75
N ARG A 56 -1.95 -15.71 4.09
CA ARG A 56 -0.88 -15.86 5.07
C ARG A 56 0.38 -15.07 4.67
N SER A 57 0.80 -15.22 3.42
CA SER A 57 2.00 -14.55 2.92
C SER A 57 1.85 -13.02 2.94
N GLY A 58 0.69 -12.52 2.54
CA GLY A 58 0.41 -11.08 2.55
C GLY A 58 0.40 -10.50 3.97
N SER A 59 -0.09 -11.22 4.99
CA SER A 59 -0.03 -10.77 6.37
C SER A 59 1.40 -10.70 6.90
N ILE A 60 2.23 -11.69 6.55
CA ILE A 60 3.66 -11.72 6.89
C ILE A 60 4.39 -10.54 6.25
N LEU A 61 4.19 -10.32 4.94
CA LEU A 61 4.84 -9.21 4.22
C LEU A 61 4.47 -7.86 4.81
N ARG A 62 3.21 -7.63 5.16
CA ARG A 62 2.77 -6.36 5.76
C ARG A 62 3.39 -6.10 7.13
N ALA A 63 3.44 -7.12 8.00
CA ALA A 63 4.07 -7.01 9.30
C ALA A 63 5.58 -6.74 9.18
N ASN A 64 6.24 -7.41 8.23
CA ASN A 64 7.65 -7.22 7.91
C ASN A 64 7.93 -5.80 7.41
N ASP A 65 7.15 -5.31 6.44
CA ASP A 65 7.29 -3.97 5.90
C ASP A 65 7.12 -2.90 6.99
N ASP A 66 6.15 -3.09 7.90
CA ASP A 66 5.92 -2.15 8.98
C ASP A 66 7.07 -2.15 10.01
N ALA A 67 7.66 -3.32 10.32
CA ALA A 67 8.84 -3.44 11.17
C ALA A 67 10.06 -2.74 10.53
N GLN A 68 10.32 -3.02 9.25
CA GLN A 68 11.42 -2.40 8.51
C GLN A 68 11.29 -0.88 8.45
N LEU A 69 10.14 -0.36 8.01
CA LEU A 69 9.89 1.07 7.94
C LEU A 69 10.01 1.77 9.29
N TYR A 70 9.66 1.09 10.38
CA TYR A 70 9.80 1.64 11.73
C TYR A 70 11.28 1.81 12.12
N CYS A 71 12.11 0.78 11.90
CA CYS A 71 13.55 0.84 12.21
C CYS A 71 14.31 1.76 11.26
N GLU A 72 13.99 1.77 9.96
CA GLU A 72 14.58 2.69 8.97
C GLU A 72 14.39 4.17 9.34
N ARG A 73 13.22 4.55 9.86
CA ARG A 73 12.98 5.91 10.36
C ARG A 73 13.91 6.31 11.50
N GLN A 74 14.44 5.33 12.23
CA GLN A 74 15.40 5.51 13.31
C GLN A 74 16.85 5.30 12.83
N LYS A 75 17.07 5.03 11.53
CA LYS A 75 18.36 4.69 10.93
C LYS A 75 19.01 3.46 11.58
N LYS A 76 18.20 2.45 11.83
CA LYS A 76 18.56 1.20 12.49
C LYS A 76 18.09 0.01 11.65
N ASP A 77 18.75 -1.12 11.83
CA ASP A 77 18.36 -2.40 11.23
C ASP A 77 17.33 -3.12 12.09
N VAL A 78 16.44 -3.90 11.45
CA VAL A 78 15.45 -4.71 12.14
C VAL A 78 16.05 -6.06 12.54
N VAL A 79 15.85 -6.44 13.80
CA VAL A 79 16.23 -7.77 14.33
C VAL A 79 14.95 -8.47 14.78
N TYR A 80 14.58 -9.55 14.08
CA TYR A 80 13.38 -10.33 14.39
C TYR A 80 13.64 -11.27 15.56
N ILE A 81 12.74 -11.25 16.54
CA ILE A 81 12.79 -12.10 17.74
C ILE A 81 11.82 -13.26 17.59
N LYS A 82 10.56 -12.98 17.21
CA LYS A 82 9.51 -13.99 17.10
C LYS A 82 8.53 -13.61 16.00
N GLN A 83 8.01 -14.63 15.32
CA GLN A 83 6.92 -14.49 14.36
C GLN A 83 5.80 -15.45 14.75
N ASP A 84 4.59 -14.95 14.78
CA ASP A 84 3.37 -15.76 14.95
C ASP A 84 2.35 -15.33 13.90
N THR A 85 1.68 -16.34 13.28
CA THR A 85 0.65 -16.09 12.26
C THR A 85 -0.55 -16.93 12.57
N VAL A 86 -1.68 -16.26 12.83
CA VAL A 86 -2.94 -16.88 13.22
C VAL A 86 -3.98 -16.61 12.15
N TYR A 87 -4.73 -17.66 11.79
CA TYR A 87 -5.96 -17.53 11.02
C TYR A 87 -7.10 -17.11 11.95
N GLN A 88 -7.84 -16.07 11.58
CA GLN A 88 -8.98 -15.55 12.35
C GLN A 88 -10.21 -15.30 11.47
N GLY A 89 -10.27 -15.96 10.30
CA GLY A 89 -11.40 -15.86 9.38
C GLY A 89 -12.68 -16.44 9.98
N GLN A 90 -13.82 -16.03 9.44
CA GLN A 90 -15.15 -16.46 9.89
C GLN A 90 -15.46 -17.92 9.47
N TYR A 91 -14.83 -18.40 8.42
CA TYR A 91 -14.96 -19.77 7.88
C TYR A 91 -13.66 -20.53 8.07
N ASP A 92 -13.70 -21.86 7.96
CA ASP A 92 -12.47 -22.67 8.00
C ASP A 92 -11.45 -22.24 6.96
N GLU A 93 -10.17 -22.33 7.31
CA GLU A 93 -9.04 -21.90 6.47
C GLU A 93 -9.08 -22.58 5.10
N ASP A 94 -9.36 -23.89 5.07
CA ASP A 94 -9.43 -24.67 3.83
C ASP A 94 -10.59 -24.21 2.93
N VAL A 95 -11.75 -23.93 3.50
CA VAL A 95 -12.93 -23.44 2.76
C VAL A 95 -12.63 -22.06 2.16
N THR A 96 -12.05 -21.17 2.93
CA THR A 96 -11.71 -19.82 2.49
C THR A 96 -10.64 -19.84 1.39
N SER A 97 -9.61 -20.69 1.53
CA SER A 97 -8.54 -20.84 0.55
C SER A 97 -9.05 -21.43 -0.76
N ALA A 98 -9.89 -22.46 -0.70
CA ALA A 98 -10.52 -23.07 -1.86
C ALA A 98 -11.45 -22.08 -2.60
N ALA A 99 -12.29 -21.36 -1.86
CA ALA A 99 -13.19 -20.33 -2.43
C ALA A 99 -12.41 -19.22 -3.12
N ARG A 100 -11.30 -18.77 -2.53
CA ARG A 100 -10.43 -17.75 -3.11
C ARG A 100 -9.77 -18.22 -4.41
N THR A 101 -9.25 -19.46 -4.40
CA THR A 101 -8.64 -20.07 -5.59
C THR A 101 -9.65 -20.21 -6.71
N ALA A 102 -10.84 -20.77 -6.41
CA ALA A 102 -11.93 -20.89 -7.36
C ALA A 102 -12.39 -19.52 -7.91
N GLY A 103 -12.50 -18.53 -7.04
CA GLY A 103 -12.84 -17.15 -7.44
C GLY A 103 -11.81 -16.51 -8.36
N ARG A 104 -10.52 -16.73 -8.16
CA ARG A 104 -9.44 -16.26 -9.05
C ARG A 104 -9.52 -16.94 -10.42
N VAL A 105 -9.70 -18.27 -10.45
CA VAL A 105 -9.85 -19.03 -11.70
C VAL A 105 -11.09 -18.55 -12.47
N ALA A 106 -12.23 -18.44 -11.79
CA ALA A 106 -13.46 -17.97 -12.40
C ALA A 106 -13.32 -16.53 -12.94
N GLY A 107 -12.61 -15.67 -12.22
CA GLY A 107 -12.31 -14.31 -12.65
C GLY A 107 -11.42 -14.27 -13.90
N ALA A 108 -10.39 -15.13 -13.96
CA ALA A 108 -9.52 -15.26 -15.12
C ALA A 108 -10.27 -15.76 -16.37
N LEU A 109 -11.31 -16.57 -16.17
CA LEU A 109 -12.21 -17.04 -17.22
C LEU A 109 -13.34 -16.03 -17.57
N GLY A 110 -13.31 -14.82 -17.02
CA GLY A 110 -14.27 -13.76 -17.29
C GLY A 110 -15.56 -13.82 -16.49
N SER A 111 -15.67 -14.74 -15.51
CA SER A 111 -16.86 -14.86 -14.66
C SER A 111 -16.83 -13.88 -13.48
N VAL A 112 -17.53 -12.73 -13.63
CA VAL A 112 -17.66 -11.73 -12.57
C VAL A 112 -18.38 -12.29 -11.34
N LYS A 113 -19.36 -13.17 -11.51
CA LYS A 113 -20.10 -13.80 -10.41
C LYS A 113 -19.22 -14.72 -9.58
N GLY A 114 -18.38 -15.56 -10.25
CA GLY A 114 -17.43 -16.44 -9.58
C GLY A 114 -16.35 -15.67 -8.82
N ALA A 115 -15.82 -14.60 -9.39
CA ALA A 115 -14.86 -13.73 -8.73
C ALA A 115 -15.45 -13.04 -7.48
N ARG A 116 -16.73 -12.66 -7.51
CA ARG A 116 -17.43 -12.08 -6.34
C ARG A 116 -17.64 -13.12 -5.24
N ALA A 117 -18.03 -14.34 -5.56
CA ALA A 117 -18.23 -15.40 -4.58
C ALA A 117 -16.95 -15.68 -3.77
N GLY A 118 -15.80 -15.73 -4.43
CA GLY A 118 -14.51 -15.91 -3.74
C GLY A 118 -14.16 -14.74 -2.79
N ARG A 119 -14.61 -13.53 -3.08
CA ARG A 119 -14.40 -12.35 -2.21
C ARG A 119 -15.33 -12.31 -1.00
N VAL A 120 -16.56 -12.81 -1.15
CA VAL A 120 -17.54 -12.82 -0.05
C VAL A 120 -17.13 -13.77 1.07
N LEU A 121 -16.47 -14.88 0.72
CA LEU A 121 -16.01 -15.90 1.67
C LEU A 121 -14.61 -15.61 2.23
N SER A 122 -13.98 -14.51 1.87
CA SER A 122 -12.66 -14.10 2.38
C SER A 122 -12.68 -12.66 2.87
N SER A 123 -12.08 -12.41 4.02
CA SER A 123 -11.89 -11.07 4.58
C SER A 123 -10.46 -10.58 4.30
N PRO A 124 -10.23 -9.26 4.18
CA PRO A 124 -8.89 -8.69 4.15
C PRO A 124 -8.11 -8.90 5.47
N THR A 125 -8.77 -9.44 6.50
CA THR A 125 -8.21 -9.68 7.84
C THR A 125 -8.24 -11.14 8.27
N ASP A 126 -8.40 -12.09 7.32
CA ASP A 126 -8.46 -13.54 7.63
C ASP A 126 -7.18 -14.04 8.31
N TYR A 127 -6.03 -13.46 7.99
CA TYR A 127 -4.76 -13.76 8.64
C TYR A 127 -4.23 -12.55 9.38
N LYS A 128 -3.76 -12.81 10.58
CA LYS A 128 -3.03 -11.85 11.42
C LYS A 128 -1.64 -12.39 11.67
N THR A 129 -0.62 -11.64 11.27
CA THR A 129 0.78 -11.91 11.63
C THR A 129 1.25 -10.90 12.64
N THR A 130 1.91 -11.38 13.67
CA THR A 130 2.55 -10.59 14.71
C THR A 130 4.05 -10.85 14.63
N PHE A 131 4.84 -9.80 14.39
CA PHE A 131 6.29 -9.82 14.49
C PHE A 131 6.72 -9.12 15.78
N GLU A 132 7.46 -9.82 16.61
CA GLU A 132 8.22 -9.24 17.71
C GLU A 132 9.64 -8.96 17.22
N PHE A 133 10.13 -7.73 17.39
CA PHE A 133 11.40 -7.28 16.84
C PHE A 133 12.05 -6.21 17.71
N ASP A 134 13.32 -5.93 17.44
CA ASP A 134 14.11 -4.84 18.00
C ASP A 134 14.79 -4.07 16.87
N CYS A 135 15.19 -2.81 17.12
CA CYS A 135 15.94 -1.99 16.18
C CYS A 135 17.36 -1.74 16.73
N ARG A 136 18.37 -2.19 16.00
CA ARG A 136 19.80 -2.06 16.39
C ARG A 136 20.62 -1.30 15.36
#